data_0850c29f8e412f6631774ece8e66122c
#
_entry.id   0850c29f8e412f6631774ece8e66122c
#
_cell.length_a   1.000
_cell.length_b   1.000
_cell.length_c   1.000
_cell.angle_alpha   90.00
_cell.angle_beta   90.00
_cell.angle_gamma   90.00
#
_symmetry.space_group_name_H-M   'P 1'
#
loop_
_entity.id
_entity.type
_entity.pdbx_description
1 polymer ?
#
loop_
_entity_poly.entity_id
_entity_poly.type
_entity_poly.pdbx_seq_one_letter_code
_entity_poly.pdbx_strand_id
1 'polypeptide(L)'
;MPVHPYLTDEELALLNELYQQEQPESLLSLTIAIDANIRPLLEQASHLELKLALGEVKLHFPVTLKHQEASEEQAELSPPSIITDGFHPRAWRLPSPQELQLYQPNGRPLAAEIRDLSINGMRLLSRRRLFTKQQSKRVLLSLGQEQQIPLRLQLVRQHRGHHFWLTAVRFELPVAERMTLSDFVFRGFLQEISRRQPED
;
A
#
# COMPACT_ATOMS: atom_id res chain seq x y z
N MET A 1 -26.69 -0.17 16.36
CA MET A 1 -25.54 0.48 15.71
C MET A 1 -24.70 -0.61 15.08
N PRO A 2 -24.53 -0.66 13.77
CA PRO A 2 -23.65 -1.63 13.17
C PRO A 2 -22.21 -1.22 13.48
N VAL A 3 -21.55 -1.99 14.34
CA VAL A 3 -20.12 -1.87 14.61
C VAL A 3 -19.41 -2.26 13.33
N HIS A 4 -18.69 -1.33 12.72
CA HIS A 4 -17.85 -1.63 11.56
C HIS A 4 -16.82 -2.69 11.98
N PRO A 5 -16.63 -3.79 11.24
CA PRO A 5 -15.74 -4.87 11.68
C PRO A 5 -14.26 -4.47 11.77
N TYR A 6 -13.90 -3.25 11.32
CA TYR A 6 -12.49 -2.83 11.20
C TYR A 6 -12.16 -1.47 11.80
N LEU A 7 -13.13 -0.52 11.91
CA LEU A 7 -12.90 0.87 12.35
C LEU A 7 -14.13 1.41 13.08
N THR A 8 -13.91 2.20 14.11
CA THR A 8 -14.94 3.07 14.70
C THR A 8 -15.10 4.32 13.81
N ASP A 9 -16.26 5.01 13.92
CA ASP A 9 -16.52 6.24 13.16
C ASP A 9 -15.49 7.33 13.49
N GLU A 10 -14.99 7.39 14.72
CA GLU A 10 -13.94 8.31 15.17
C GLU A 10 -12.58 8.00 14.53
N GLU A 11 -12.21 6.73 14.42
CA GLU A 11 -10.97 6.29 13.76
C GLU A 11 -11.02 6.56 12.26
N LEU A 12 -12.19 6.44 11.66
CA LEU A 12 -12.40 6.72 10.25
C LEU A 12 -12.39 8.22 9.95
N ALA A 13 -13.02 9.03 10.83
CA ALA A 13 -12.97 10.48 10.77
C ALA A 13 -11.50 10.96 10.87
N LEU A 14 -10.74 10.42 11.84
CA LEU A 14 -9.33 10.73 12.00
C LEU A 14 -8.51 10.37 10.75
N LEU A 15 -8.71 9.19 10.18
CA LEU A 15 -8.02 8.80 8.96
C LEU A 15 -8.39 9.67 7.76
N ASN A 16 -9.67 10.03 7.62
CA ASN A 16 -10.11 10.95 6.57
C ASN A 16 -9.57 12.37 6.79
N GLU A 17 -9.52 12.87 8.02
CA GLU A 17 -8.95 14.18 8.36
C GLU A 17 -7.44 14.22 8.05
N LEU A 18 -6.72 13.18 8.41
CA LEU A 18 -5.30 13.03 8.06
C LEU A 18 -5.06 13.00 6.54
N TYR A 19 -6.06 12.56 5.76
CA TYR A 19 -5.92 12.38 4.31
C TYR A 19 -6.56 13.51 3.47
N GLN A 20 -7.46 14.32 4.04
CA GLN A 20 -8.11 15.45 3.34
C GLN A 20 -7.26 16.71 3.25
N GLN A 21 -6.08 16.74 3.85
CA GLN A 21 -5.12 17.81 3.57
C GLN A 21 -4.60 17.64 2.14
N GLU A 22 -5.28 18.34 1.21
CA GLU A 22 -5.01 18.37 -0.22
C GLU A 22 -3.65 19.02 -0.54
N GLN A 23 -2.58 18.25 -0.35
CA GLN A 23 -1.33 18.53 -1.06
C GLN A 23 -0.78 17.21 -1.63
N PRO A 24 -0.53 17.13 -2.95
CA PRO A 24 -0.10 15.89 -3.61
C PRO A 24 1.27 15.37 -3.20
N GLU A 25 1.98 16.09 -2.34
CA GLU A 25 3.31 15.72 -1.84
C GLU A 25 3.39 15.65 -0.31
N SER A 26 2.29 15.84 0.43
CA SER A 26 2.39 15.90 1.87
C SER A 26 2.38 14.51 2.49
N LEU A 27 3.52 14.15 3.04
CA LEU A 27 3.63 13.18 4.10
C LEU A 27 2.62 13.56 5.19
N LEU A 28 1.88 12.59 5.71
CA LEU A 28 1.01 12.81 6.87
C LEU A 28 1.88 13.34 8.01
N SER A 29 1.53 14.50 8.57
CA SER A 29 2.30 15.07 9.68
C SER A 29 1.48 15.02 10.96
N LEU A 30 2.13 14.59 12.04
CA LEU A 30 1.57 14.58 13.38
C LEU A 30 2.44 15.45 14.28
N THR A 31 1.80 16.34 15.02
CA THR A 31 2.49 17.04 16.13
C THR A 31 2.53 16.09 17.32
N ILE A 32 3.74 15.77 17.78
CA ILE A 32 3.96 14.84 18.90
C ILE A 32 4.65 15.60 20.01
N ALA A 33 4.05 15.58 21.21
CA ALA A 33 4.75 16.00 22.42
C ALA A 33 5.66 14.85 22.88
N ILE A 34 6.97 15.05 22.79
CA ILE A 34 7.96 14.07 23.21
C ILE A 34 8.53 14.47 24.57
N ASP A 35 8.44 13.55 25.54
CA ASP A 35 9.08 13.71 26.84
C ASP A 35 10.61 13.81 26.66
N ALA A 36 11.21 14.81 27.31
CA ALA A 36 12.66 15.07 27.26
C ALA A 36 13.52 13.84 27.65
N ASN A 37 12.99 12.95 28.49
CA ASN A 37 13.70 11.74 28.94
C ASN A 37 13.79 10.66 27.85
N ILE A 38 12.82 10.60 26.94
CA ILE A 38 12.81 9.59 25.86
C ILE A 38 13.41 10.12 24.56
N ARG A 39 13.56 11.43 24.42
CA ARG A 39 14.13 12.08 23.24
C ARG A 39 15.47 11.46 22.79
N PRO A 40 16.49 11.28 23.70
CA PRO A 40 17.77 10.69 23.30
C PRO A 40 17.65 9.25 22.77
N LEU A 41 16.64 8.51 23.23
CA LEU A 41 16.37 7.17 22.73
C LEU A 41 15.78 7.21 21.30
N LEU A 42 14.88 8.16 21.04
CA LEU A 42 14.28 8.31 19.71
C LEU A 42 15.30 8.82 18.68
N GLU A 43 16.20 9.70 19.07
CA GLU A 43 17.29 10.19 18.22
C GLU A 43 18.32 9.10 17.86
N GLN A 44 18.51 8.12 18.73
CA GLN A 44 19.39 6.97 18.50
C GLN A 44 18.69 5.81 17.78
N ALA A 45 17.35 5.86 17.64
CA ALA A 45 16.59 4.81 16.99
C ALA A 45 16.93 4.73 15.51
N SER A 46 17.34 3.58 15.04
CA SER A 46 17.59 3.33 13.63
C SER A 46 16.31 3.27 12.78
N HIS A 47 15.16 3.09 13.44
CA HIS A 47 13.85 2.98 12.80
C HIS A 47 12.75 3.34 13.80
N LEU A 48 11.86 4.24 13.37
CA LEU A 48 10.65 4.60 14.10
C LEU A 48 9.42 4.19 13.30
N GLU A 49 8.43 3.65 13.96
CA GLU A 49 7.21 3.17 13.33
C GLU A 49 6.00 3.42 14.22
N LEU A 50 4.96 4.04 13.65
CA LEU A 50 3.64 4.12 14.27
C LEU A 50 2.80 2.94 13.81
N LYS A 51 2.22 2.18 14.74
CA LYS A 51 1.34 1.04 14.45
C LYS A 51 -0.07 1.33 14.89
N LEU A 52 -1.01 1.21 13.95
CA LEU A 52 -2.45 1.26 14.22
C LEU A 52 -3.03 -0.13 13.98
N ALA A 53 -3.77 -0.66 14.95
CA ALA A 53 -4.50 -1.92 14.82
C ALA A 53 -5.98 -1.62 14.62
N LEU A 54 -6.53 -2.08 13.50
CA LEU A 54 -7.90 -1.82 13.04
C LEU A 54 -8.57 -3.17 12.78
N GLY A 55 -9.15 -3.78 13.83
CA GLY A 55 -9.68 -5.12 13.73
C GLY A 55 -8.63 -6.14 13.28
N GLU A 56 -8.85 -6.77 12.13
CA GLU A 56 -7.92 -7.76 11.55
C GLU A 56 -6.79 -7.11 10.71
N VAL A 57 -6.76 -5.78 10.61
CA VAL A 57 -5.79 -5.06 9.80
C VAL A 57 -4.87 -4.23 10.70
N LYS A 58 -3.57 -4.24 10.39
CA LYS A 58 -2.55 -3.41 11.04
C LYS A 58 -1.93 -2.49 10.02
N LEU A 59 -1.91 -1.20 10.32
CA LEU A 59 -1.22 -0.17 9.55
C LEU A 59 0.11 0.13 10.21
N HIS A 60 1.19 0.07 9.46
CA HIS A 60 2.55 0.34 9.93
C HIS A 60 3.09 1.55 9.16
N PHE A 61 3.12 2.71 9.82
CA PHE A 61 3.62 3.96 9.26
C PHE A 61 5.08 4.15 9.64
N PRO A 62 6.01 4.19 8.68
CA PRO A 62 7.37 4.66 8.96
C PRO A 62 7.31 6.12 9.40
N VAL A 63 8.05 6.47 10.46
CA VAL A 63 8.07 7.80 11.07
C VAL A 63 9.43 8.44 10.89
N THR A 64 9.46 9.71 10.47
CA THR A 64 10.65 10.55 10.46
C THR A 64 10.42 11.74 11.38
N LEU A 65 11.30 11.95 12.36
CA LEU A 65 11.23 13.11 13.23
C LEU A 65 11.91 14.30 12.55
N LYS A 66 11.21 15.45 12.50
CA LYS A 66 11.78 16.74 12.09
C LYS A 66 11.91 17.65 13.29
N HIS A 67 13.11 18.17 13.49
CA HIS A 67 13.34 19.20 14.51
C HIS A 67 12.82 20.54 14.00
N GLN A 68 11.87 21.13 14.71
CA GLN A 68 11.53 22.55 14.58
C GLN A 68 12.11 23.31 15.77
N GLU A 69 12.56 24.56 15.50
CA GLU A 69 13.25 25.42 16.49
C GLU A 69 12.38 25.84 17.68
N ALA A 70 11.09 25.56 17.71
CA ALA A 70 10.17 25.95 18.78
C ALA A 70 9.53 24.71 19.44
N SER A 71 10.26 24.04 20.33
CA SER A 71 9.75 23.10 21.38
C SER A 71 8.76 22.00 20.96
N GLU A 72 8.21 22.02 19.76
CA GLU A 72 7.29 21.04 19.22
C GLU A 72 8.00 20.23 18.12
N GLU A 73 8.10 18.93 18.33
CA GLU A 73 8.64 18.03 17.33
C GLU A 73 7.53 17.61 16.39
N GLN A 74 7.79 17.70 15.10
CA GLN A 74 6.89 17.23 14.07
C GLN A 74 7.33 15.87 13.57
N ALA A 75 6.45 14.88 13.67
CA ALA A 75 6.66 13.58 13.08
C ALA A 75 6.01 13.54 11.70
N GLU A 76 6.79 13.20 10.69
CA GLU A 76 6.28 12.89 9.37
C GLU A 76 6.04 11.40 9.24
N LEU A 77 4.84 11.05 8.78
CA LEU A 77 4.45 9.67 8.50
C LEU A 77 4.57 9.39 7.01
N SER A 78 5.38 8.41 6.66
CA SER A 78 5.39 7.87 5.30
C SER A 78 4.16 6.95 5.06
N PRO A 79 3.74 6.75 3.81
CA PRO A 79 2.63 5.86 3.49
C PRO A 79 2.78 4.48 4.14
N PRO A 80 1.71 3.95 4.78
CA PRO A 80 1.82 2.76 5.60
C PRO A 80 1.92 1.48 4.78
N SER A 81 2.53 0.48 5.35
CA SER A 81 2.29 -0.89 4.94
C SER A 81 1.06 -1.44 5.67
N ILE A 82 0.16 -2.06 4.92
CA ILE A 82 -1.08 -2.63 5.43
C ILE A 82 -0.92 -4.14 5.53
N ILE A 83 -1.11 -4.68 6.72
CA ILE A 83 -0.94 -6.09 7.02
C ILE A 83 -2.26 -6.65 7.53
N THR A 84 -2.76 -7.70 6.90
CA THR A 84 -3.89 -8.47 7.44
C THR A 84 -3.34 -9.42 8.50
N ASP A 85 -3.90 -9.32 9.72
CA ASP A 85 -3.55 -10.21 10.83
C ASP A 85 -4.12 -11.62 10.58
N GLY A 86 -3.49 -12.61 11.17
CA GLY A 86 -3.90 -14.00 11.06
C GLY A 86 -2.76 -14.93 11.41
N PHE A 87 -2.99 -16.24 11.28
CA PHE A 87 -1.96 -17.24 11.56
C PHE A 87 -0.66 -17.04 10.76
N HIS A 88 -0.78 -16.43 9.55
CA HIS A 88 0.34 -15.97 8.74
C HIS A 88 0.04 -14.53 8.28
N PRO A 89 0.66 -13.50 8.90
CA PRO A 89 0.51 -12.12 8.49
C PRO A 89 0.83 -11.93 7.01
N ARG A 90 -0.02 -11.22 6.28
CA ARG A 90 0.14 -10.98 4.84
C ARG A 90 -0.11 -9.52 4.50
N ALA A 91 0.62 -9.01 3.51
CA ALA A 91 0.29 -7.73 2.94
C ALA A 91 -1.16 -7.74 2.45
N TRP A 92 -1.92 -6.73 2.88
CA TRP A 92 -3.29 -6.51 2.42
C TRP A 92 -3.31 -6.33 0.90
N ARG A 93 -4.43 -6.70 0.28
CA ARG A 93 -4.57 -6.70 -1.16
C ARG A 93 -5.75 -5.85 -1.60
N LEU A 94 -5.45 -4.79 -2.34
CA LEU A 94 -6.45 -3.98 -3.01
C LEU A 94 -7.14 -4.83 -4.09
N PRO A 95 -8.47 -5.07 -3.99
CA PRO A 95 -9.20 -5.88 -4.96
C PRO A 95 -9.45 -5.10 -6.26
N SER A 96 -9.26 -5.74 -7.38
CA SER A 96 -9.64 -5.29 -8.74
C SER A 96 -9.40 -3.79 -9.01
N PRO A 97 -8.17 -3.28 -8.85
CA PRO A 97 -7.88 -1.86 -9.08
C PRO A 97 -8.12 -1.52 -10.56
N GLN A 98 -9.07 -0.60 -10.82
CA GLN A 98 -9.57 -0.34 -12.18
C GLN A 98 -8.62 0.48 -13.05
N GLU A 99 -7.79 1.33 -12.45
CA GLU A 99 -6.94 2.29 -13.16
C GLU A 99 -5.54 1.76 -13.48
N LEU A 100 -5.27 0.50 -13.11
CA LEU A 100 -3.94 -0.07 -13.26
C LEU A 100 -3.77 -0.84 -14.56
N GLN A 101 -2.67 -0.60 -15.22
CA GLN A 101 -2.29 -1.30 -16.43
C GLN A 101 -0.82 -1.74 -16.39
N LEU A 102 -0.56 -2.92 -16.93
CA LEU A 102 0.79 -3.43 -17.08
C LEU A 102 1.26 -3.24 -18.53
N TYR A 103 2.48 -2.76 -18.68
CA TYR A 103 3.14 -2.64 -19.97
C TYR A 103 4.39 -3.51 -20.02
N GLN A 104 4.73 -3.96 -21.21
CA GLN A 104 6.03 -4.56 -21.49
C GLN A 104 7.10 -3.45 -21.54
N PRO A 105 8.40 -3.76 -21.40
CA PRO A 105 9.46 -2.75 -21.49
C PRO A 105 9.50 -1.96 -22.81
N ASN A 106 8.90 -2.49 -23.87
CA ASN A 106 8.75 -1.84 -25.17
C ASN A 106 7.52 -0.94 -25.29
N GLY A 107 6.83 -0.65 -24.17
CA GLY A 107 5.63 0.18 -24.13
C GLY A 107 4.32 -0.49 -24.58
N ARG A 108 4.37 -1.76 -25.02
CA ARG A 108 3.13 -2.47 -25.41
C ARG A 108 2.36 -2.93 -24.18
N PRO A 109 1.03 -2.78 -24.13
CA PRO A 109 0.24 -3.28 -23.02
C PRO A 109 0.41 -4.80 -22.87
N LEU A 110 0.52 -5.24 -21.63
CA LEU A 110 0.49 -6.66 -21.30
C LEU A 110 -0.98 -7.12 -21.28
N ALA A 111 -1.31 -8.14 -22.07
CA ALA A 111 -2.68 -8.67 -22.13
C ALA A 111 -3.02 -9.50 -20.87
N ALA A 112 -3.07 -8.80 -19.72
CA ALA A 112 -3.40 -9.35 -18.42
C ALA A 112 -4.13 -8.29 -17.59
N GLU A 113 -5.14 -8.71 -16.86
CA GLU A 113 -5.91 -7.91 -15.92
C GLU A 113 -5.36 -8.12 -14.50
N ILE A 114 -5.22 -7.04 -13.73
CA ILE A 114 -4.80 -7.10 -12.32
C ILE A 114 -6.05 -7.38 -11.48
N ARG A 115 -6.11 -8.57 -10.85
CA ARG A 115 -7.23 -8.98 -9.99
C ARG A 115 -7.09 -8.50 -8.56
N ASP A 116 -5.88 -8.38 -8.08
CA ASP A 116 -5.53 -7.73 -6.82
C ASP A 116 -4.08 -7.29 -6.84
N LEU A 117 -3.79 -6.32 -5.97
CA LEU A 117 -2.47 -5.71 -5.82
C LEU A 117 -2.15 -5.52 -4.34
N SER A 118 -0.92 -5.81 -3.96
CA SER A 118 -0.33 -5.47 -2.66
C SER A 118 1.04 -4.83 -2.87
N ILE A 119 1.65 -4.35 -1.80
CA ILE A 119 2.99 -3.72 -1.83
C ILE A 119 4.12 -4.65 -2.31
N ASN A 120 3.90 -5.96 -2.39
CA ASN A 120 4.93 -6.95 -2.73
C ASN A 120 4.48 -8.03 -3.71
N GLY A 121 3.26 -7.93 -4.26
CA GLY A 121 2.76 -8.92 -5.20
C GLY A 121 1.38 -8.61 -5.76
N MET A 122 0.99 -9.36 -6.82
CA MET A 122 -0.32 -9.22 -7.46
C MET A 122 -0.80 -10.55 -8.02
N ARG A 123 -2.11 -10.63 -8.26
CA ARG A 123 -2.72 -11.69 -9.07
C ARG A 123 -3.13 -11.14 -10.43
N LEU A 124 -2.80 -11.88 -11.46
CA LEU A 124 -3.06 -11.52 -12.85
C LEU A 124 -3.99 -12.54 -13.49
N LEU A 125 -4.98 -12.04 -14.22
CA LEU A 125 -5.85 -12.84 -15.06
C LEU A 125 -5.47 -12.60 -16.51
N SER A 126 -5.27 -13.67 -17.30
CA SER A 126 -4.90 -13.56 -18.72
C SER A 126 -5.47 -14.70 -19.55
N ARG A 127 -5.71 -14.45 -20.83
CA ARG A 127 -6.16 -15.50 -21.77
C ARG A 127 -5.03 -16.44 -22.16
N ARG A 128 -3.79 -15.96 -22.15
CA ARG A 128 -2.60 -16.73 -22.50
C ARG A 128 -1.69 -16.91 -21.30
N ARG A 129 -0.91 -17.97 -21.29
CA ARG A 129 0.09 -18.23 -20.28
C ARG A 129 1.15 -17.10 -20.29
N LEU A 130 1.32 -16.40 -19.15
CA LEU A 130 2.26 -15.28 -19.04
C LEU A 130 3.70 -15.73 -18.84
N PHE A 131 3.90 -16.83 -18.11
CA PHE A 131 5.22 -17.39 -17.81
C PHE A 131 5.32 -18.78 -18.44
N THR A 132 6.24 -18.96 -19.38
CA THR A 132 6.48 -20.24 -20.08
C THR A 132 7.77 -20.91 -19.61
N LYS A 133 8.91 -20.39 -20.04
CA LYS A 133 10.25 -20.90 -19.71
C LYS A 133 10.90 -20.11 -18.58
N GLN A 134 10.68 -18.81 -18.52
CA GLN A 134 11.25 -17.90 -17.52
C GLN A 134 10.32 -17.76 -16.34
N GLN A 135 10.89 -17.83 -15.13
CA GLN A 135 10.16 -17.57 -13.88
C GLN A 135 10.11 -16.09 -13.50
N SER A 136 10.73 -15.20 -14.28
CA SER A 136 10.69 -13.75 -14.06
C SER A 136 10.38 -12.99 -15.34
N LYS A 137 9.75 -11.82 -15.20
CA LYS A 137 9.38 -10.93 -16.30
C LYS A 137 9.52 -9.47 -15.86
N ARG A 138 10.13 -8.64 -16.70
CA ARG A 138 10.14 -7.17 -16.50
C ARG A 138 8.88 -6.57 -17.10
N VAL A 139 8.26 -5.65 -16.37
CA VAL A 139 7.08 -4.90 -16.79
C VAL A 139 7.14 -3.49 -16.20
N LEU A 140 6.30 -2.61 -16.72
CA LEU A 140 6.00 -1.30 -16.14
C LEU A 140 4.56 -1.36 -15.61
N LEU A 141 4.36 -1.01 -14.34
CA LEU A 141 3.04 -0.85 -13.74
C LEU A 141 2.67 0.63 -13.82
N SER A 142 1.59 0.95 -14.52
CA SER A 142 1.03 2.29 -14.54
C SER A 142 0.05 2.46 -13.39
N LEU A 143 0.23 3.51 -12.59
CA LEU A 143 -0.65 3.93 -11.49
C LEU A 143 -1.48 5.15 -11.92
N GLY A 144 -2.23 5.04 -13.04
CA GLY A 144 -2.93 6.17 -13.65
C GLY A 144 -2.11 6.86 -14.75
N GLN A 145 -2.39 8.16 -15.00
CA GLN A 145 -1.93 8.82 -16.23
C GLN A 145 -0.43 9.14 -16.29
N GLU A 146 0.26 9.34 -15.15
CA GLU A 146 1.63 9.87 -15.16
C GLU A 146 2.67 9.01 -14.41
N GLN A 147 2.25 8.09 -13.55
CA GLN A 147 3.19 7.32 -12.73
C GLN A 147 3.37 5.91 -13.26
N GLN A 148 4.62 5.54 -13.55
CA GLN A 148 4.99 4.19 -13.96
C GLN A 148 6.08 3.64 -13.05
N ILE A 149 5.84 2.45 -12.52
CA ILE A 149 6.78 1.74 -11.66
C ILE A 149 7.38 0.57 -12.42
N PRO A 150 8.72 0.50 -12.61
CA PRO A 150 9.36 -0.65 -13.20
C PRO A 150 9.34 -1.83 -12.22
N LEU A 151 8.78 -2.96 -12.65
CA LEU A 151 8.67 -4.17 -11.85
C LEU A 151 9.44 -5.33 -12.48
N ARG A 152 10.08 -6.11 -11.63
CA ARG A 152 10.55 -7.45 -11.97
C ARG A 152 9.62 -8.48 -11.31
N LEU A 153 8.63 -8.94 -12.04
CA LEU A 153 7.71 -9.97 -11.59
C LEU A 153 8.43 -11.31 -11.47
N GLN A 154 8.26 -11.99 -10.35
CA GLN A 154 8.70 -13.36 -10.13
C GLN A 154 7.47 -14.26 -9.99
N LEU A 155 7.41 -15.34 -10.75
CA LEU A 155 6.32 -16.29 -10.68
C LEU A 155 6.29 -16.98 -9.32
N VAL A 156 5.15 -16.93 -8.63
CA VAL A 156 4.88 -17.71 -7.42
C VAL A 156 4.11 -18.97 -7.78
N ARG A 157 3.00 -18.81 -8.50
CA ARG A 157 2.19 -19.92 -9.00
C ARG A 157 1.38 -19.49 -10.22
N GLN A 158 1.04 -20.44 -11.07
CA GLN A 158 0.20 -20.21 -12.22
C GLN A 158 -0.74 -21.39 -12.39
N HIS A 159 -2.02 -21.08 -12.50
CA HIS A 159 -3.07 -22.06 -12.60
C HIS A 159 -3.91 -21.82 -13.87
N ARG A 160 -4.28 -22.89 -14.56
CA ARG A 160 -5.14 -22.83 -15.74
C ARG A 160 -6.60 -23.03 -15.32
N GLY A 161 -7.46 -22.04 -15.61
CA GLY A 161 -8.92 -22.18 -15.60
C GLY A 161 -9.46 -22.63 -16.95
N HIS A 162 -10.79 -22.63 -17.12
CA HIS A 162 -11.42 -23.06 -18.38
C HIS A 162 -10.99 -22.21 -19.58
N HIS A 163 -11.00 -20.88 -19.45
CA HIS A 163 -10.70 -19.94 -20.54
C HIS A 163 -9.63 -18.90 -20.19
N PHE A 164 -8.98 -19.06 -19.05
CA PHE A 164 -8.03 -18.09 -18.55
C PHE A 164 -6.91 -18.75 -17.75
N TRP A 165 -5.87 -17.98 -17.50
CA TRP A 165 -4.78 -18.28 -16.59
C TRP A 165 -4.83 -17.34 -15.41
N LEU A 166 -4.80 -17.87 -14.20
CA LEU A 166 -4.61 -17.09 -12.97
C LEU A 166 -3.15 -17.24 -12.53
N THR A 167 -2.45 -16.12 -12.48
CA THR A 167 -1.02 -16.07 -12.18
C THR A 167 -0.78 -15.21 -10.94
N ALA A 168 -0.19 -15.79 -9.92
CA ALA A 168 0.28 -15.05 -8.75
C ALA A 168 1.77 -14.75 -8.92
N VAL A 169 2.14 -13.50 -8.74
CA VAL A 169 3.51 -13.00 -8.84
C VAL A 169 3.89 -12.22 -7.59
N ARG A 170 5.17 -12.22 -7.28
CA ARG A 170 5.79 -11.32 -6.30
C ARG A 170 6.77 -10.41 -6.99
N PHE A 171 7.09 -9.31 -6.34
CA PHE A 171 8.13 -8.37 -6.76
C PHE A 171 8.72 -7.66 -5.54
N GLU A 172 9.91 -7.14 -5.71
CA GLU A 172 10.62 -6.29 -4.76
C GLU A 172 10.81 -4.93 -5.40
N LEU A 173 10.69 -3.87 -4.62
CA LEU A 173 10.79 -2.49 -5.06
C LEU A 173 11.87 -1.76 -4.27
N PRO A 174 12.63 -0.87 -4.91
CA PRO A 174 13.39 0.15 -4.21
C PRO A 174 12.49 1.00 -3.30
N VAL A 175 13.10 1.75 -2.38
CA VAL A 175 12.33 2.48 -1.33
C VAL A 175 11.37 3.50 -1.94
N ALA A 176 11.80 4.28 -2.92
CA ALA A 176 10.97 5.32 -3.53
C ALA A 176 9.73 4.74 -4.23
N GLU A 177 9.91 3.72 -5.06
CA GLU A 177 8.79 3.07 -5.76
C GLU A 177 7.88 2.31 -4.81
N ARG A 178 8.44 1.80 -3.70
CA ARG A 178 7.65 1.16 -2.64
C ARG A 178 6.76 2.19 -1.94
N MET A 179 7.26 3.38 -1.64
CA MET A 179 6.47 4.46 -1.04
C MET A 179 5.32 4.87 -1.96
N THR A 180 5.59 5.07 -3.25
CA THR A 180 4.57 5.37 -4.26
C THR A 180 3.49 4.29 -4.33
N LEU A 181 3.90 3.02 -4.34
CA LEU A 181 2.94 1.91 -4.37
C LEU A 181 2.17 1.78 -3.05
N SER A 182 2.83 2.01 -1.90
CA SER A 182 2.17 1.99 -0.58
C SER A 182 1.11 3.08 -0.49
N ASP A 183 1.40 4.29 -0.95
CA ASP A 183 0.43 5.39 -1.01
C ASP A 183 -0.79 5.01 -1.88
N PHE A 184 -0.55 4.49 -3.07
CA PHE A 184 -1.62 4.04 -3.96
C PHE A 184 -2.50 2.96 -3.31
N VAL A 185 -1.88 1.95 -2.70
CA VAL A 185 -2.60 0.85 -2.02
C VAL A 185 -3.36 1.38 -0.80
N PHE A 186 -2.80 2.34 -0.06
CA PHE A 186 -3.43 2.94 1.10
C PHE A 186 -4.66 3.78 0.71
N ARG A 187 -4.58 4.59 -0.35
CA ARG A 187 -5.76 5.31 -0.90
C ARG A 187 -6.87 4.34 -1.28
N GLY A 188 -6.52 3.26 -1.96
CA GLY A 188 -7.48 2.21 -2.30
C GLY A 188 -8.08 1.52 -1.08
N PHE A 189 -7.31 1.35 0.00
CA PHE A 189 -7.80 0.82 1.27
C PHE A 189 -8.83 1.75 1.91
N LEU A 190 -8.55 3.05 1.99
CA LEU A 190 -9.48 4.04 2.52
C LEU A 190 -10.78 4.09 1.72
N GLN A 191 -10.70 4.08 0.39
CA GLN A 191 -11.87 4.03 -0.48
C GLN A 191 -12.71 2.75 -0.28
N GLU A 192 -12.05 1.60 -0.10
CA GLU A 192 -12.74 0.33 0.14
C GLU A 192 -13.47 0.31 1.48
N ILE A 193 -12.89 0.93 2.51
CA ILE A 193 -13.53 1.08 3.81
C ILE A 193 -14.73 2.03 3.72
N SER A 194 -14.55 3.22 3.11
CA SER A 194 -15.62 4.21 2.95
C SER A 194 -16.82 3.65 2.16
N ARG A 195 -16.59 2.80 1.16
CA ARG A 195 -17.65 2.14 0.40
C ARG A 195 -18.45 1.12 1.20
N ARG A 196 -17.86 0.59 2.27
CA ARG A 196 -18.51 -0.41 3.11
C ARG A 196 -19.33 0.21 4.23
N GLN A 197 -19.21 1.53 4.44
CA GLN A 197 -20.12 2.25 5.33
C GLN A 197 -21.45 2.46 4.60
N PRO A 198 -22.60 1.98 5.14
CA PRO A 198 -23.91 2.38 4.62
C PRO A 198 -24.06 3.89 4.84
N GLU A 199 -24.50 4.61 3.82
CA GLU A 199 -25.05 5.97 3.98
C GLU A 199 -26.25 5.88 4.92
N ASP A 200 -26.14 6.44 6.13
CA ASP A 200 -27.28 6.65 7.03
C ASP A 200 -28.13 7.84 6.58
#